data_41c840accf3eb7681c5c4af010712431
#
_entry.id   41c840accf3eb7681c5c4af010712431
#
_cell.length_a   1.000
_cell.length_b   1.000
_cell.length_c   1.000
_cell.angle_alpha   90.00
_cell.angle_beta   90.00
_cell.angle_gamma   90.00
#
_symmetry.space_group_name_H-M   'P 1'
#
loop_
_entity.id
_entity.type
_entity.pdbx_description
1 polymer ?
#
loop_
_entity_poly.entity_id
_entity_poly.type
_entity_poly.pdbx_seq_one_letter_code
_entity_poly.pdbx_strand_id
1 'polypeptide(L)'
;ITPIKSRISTLSPEFGWLRPCGGAEESIMFKKTCLTLAVLALGGCRIVSQQELADLKSPPNPHMANMDKTWQQSIVPQVVTKARPAAELMSALKAAKDIDSACKTLGYRAQDENPCIFYVKVSGTVSKLDTASRSGKMTLTDASVGKVTVQIGPTLRGTQLRDGYSGASYQDFNDQVLFGEYSKNINSQAVKMIQTANVKTGDSVEVYGVFSAWDIPQTLPEITPAKIIHAGGQ
;
A
#
# COMPACT_ATOMS: atom_id res chain seq x y z
N ILE A 1 -34.05 -14.37 -38.72
CA ILE A 1 -32.66 -14.83 -38.78
C ILE A 1 -32.11 -14.45 -40.14
N THR A 2 -31.56 -13.29 -40.31
CA THR A 2 -30.96 -12.80 -41.56
C THR A 2 -29.60 -12.13 -41.23
N PRO A 3 -28.51 -12.47 -41.88
CA PRO A 3 -27.21 -11.87 -41.62
C PRO A 3 -27.03 -10.57 -42.40
N ILE A 4 -26.57 -9.53 -41.70
CA ILE A 4 -26.22 -8.22 -42.27
C ILE A 4 -24.85 -8.33 -42.92
N LYS A 5 -24.82 -8.14 -44.25
CA LYS A 5 -23.61 -7.98 -45.05
C LYS A 5 -23.08 -6.56 -44.90
N SER A 6 -21.93 -6.37 -44.27
CA SER A 6 -21.20 -5.09 -44.29
C SER A 6 -20.35 -4.99 -45.58
N ARG A 7 -20.63 -3.97 -46.38
CA ARG A 7 -19.82 -3.59 -47.54
C ARG A 7 -18.58 -2.85 -47.03
N ILE A 8 -17.42 -3.39 -47.32
CA ILE A 8 -16.14 -2.69 -47.20
C ILE A 8 -15.91 -1.91 -48.50
N SER A 9 -15.93 -0.59 -48.42
CA SER A 9 -15.53 0.29 -49.51
C SER A 9 -14.01 0.45 -49.48
N THR A 10 -13.33 -0.08 -50.48
CA THR A 10 -11.92 0.16 -50.73
C THR A 10 -11.74 1.53 -51.34
N LEU A 11 -11.18 2.47 -50.60
CA LEU A 11 -10.65 3.73 -51.10
C LEU A 11 -9.17 3.54 -51.45
N SER A 12 -8.85 3.58 -52.74
CA SER A 12 -7.50 3.61 -53.25
C SER A 12 -6.91 5.02 -53.10
N PRO A 13 -5.69 5.19 -52.58
CA PRO A 13 -5.02 6.48 -52.63
C PRO A 13 -4.38 6.66 -54.01
N GLU A 14 -4.83 7.62 -54.78
CA GLU A 14 -4.18 8.13 -55.98
C GLU A 14 -2.84 8.79 -55.60
N PHE A 15 -1.76 8.15 -55.95
CA PHE A 15 -0.39 8.68 -55.83
C PHE A 15 -0.18 9.66 -57.00
N GLY A 16 -0.35 10.96 -56.75
CA GLY A 16 0.01 12.02 -57.67
C GLY A 16 1.52 12.08 -57.89
N TRP A 17 1.95 11.83 -59.11
CA TRP A 17 3.32 11.98 -59.58
C TRP A 17 3.75 13.44 -59.52
N LEU A 18 4.66 13.79 -58.65
CA LEU A 18 5.41 15.05 -58.67
C LEU A 18 6.39 15.00 -59.85
N ARG A 19 6.17 15.86 -60.83
CA ARG A 19 7.08 16.10 -61.97
C ARG A 19 8.41 16.63 -61.46
N PRO A 20 9.55 16.17 -61.95
CA PRO A 20 10.85 16.78 -61.66
C PRO A 20 10.97 18.11 -62.40
N CYS A 21 11.13 19.21 -61.69
CA CYS A 21 11.57 20.47 -62.27
C CYS A 21 13.03 20.32 -62.72
N GLY A 22 13.19 20.21 -64.05
CA GLY A 22 14.50 20.41 -64.69
C GLY A 22 14.80 21.91 -64.70
N GLY A 23 15.97 22.27 -64.26
CA GLY A 23 16.53 23.61 -64.33
C GLY A 23 17.93 23.57 -63.75
N ALA A 24 18.90 23.57 -64.62
CA ALA A 24 20.32 23.60 -64.31
C ALA A 24 20.70 24.97 -63.69
N GLU A 25 21.76 24.94 -62.91
CA GLU A 25 22.51 26.09 -62.35
C GLU A 25 21.76 27.03 -61.42
N GLU A 26 21.97 26.82 -60.18
CA GLU A 26 22.44 27.87 -59.27
C GLU A 26 22.62 27.35 -57.83
N SER A 27 23.75 27.62 -57.41
CA SER A 27 24.25 27.93 -56.08
C SER A 27 24.45 26.78 -55.08
N ILE A 28 25.72 26.48 -54.95
CA ILE A 28 26.35 25.73 -53.85
C ILE A 28 25.89 26.24 -52.48
N MET A 29 25.46 27.51 -52.40
CA MET A 29 24.92 28.12 -51.18
C MET A 29 23.57 27.51 -50.72
N PHE A 30 22.65 27.22 -51.65
CA PHE A 30 21.34 26.62 -51.34
C PHE A 30 21.47 25.19 -50.80
N LYS A 31 22.43 24.41 -51.34
CA LYS A 31 22.71 23.04 -50.87
C LYS A 31 23.29 23.04 -49.44
N LYS A 32 24.12 24.01 -49.09
CA LYS A 32 24.69 24.14 -47.73
C LYS A 32 23.64 24.59 -46.73
N THR A 33 22.72 25.47 -47.12
CA THR A 33 21.62 25.95 -46.23
C THR A 33 20.58 24.85 -45.99
N CYS A 34 20.22 24.04 -47.00
CA CYS A 34 19.33 22.90 -46.79
C CYS A 34 19.97 21.79 -45.93
N LEU A 35 21.28 21.57 -46.06
CA LEU A 35 21.98 20.57 -45.27
C LEU A 35 22.08 20.99 -43.79
N THR A 36 22.28 22.28 -43.50
CA THR A 36 22.28 22.82 -42.11
C THR A 36 20.90 22.81 -41.50
N LEU A 37 19.82 23.09 -42.24
CA LEU A 37 18.45 22.98 -41.73
C LEU A 37 18.06 21.52 -41.44
N ALA A 38 18.51 20.56 -42.24
CA ALA A 38 18.24 19.13 -42.04
C ALA A 38 18.95 18.57 -40.78
N VAL A 39 20.13 19.08 -40.43
CA VAL A 39 20.86 18.68 -39.23
C VAL A 39 20.22 19.28 -37.96
N LEU A 40 19.63 20.46 -38.02
CA LEU A 40 18.89 21.05 -36.92
C LEU A 40 17.56 20.35 -36.62
N ALA A 41 16.93 19.70 -37.61
CA ALA A 41 15.69 18.93 -37.41
C ALA A 41 15.92 17.58 -36.72
N LEU A 42 17.15 17.06 -36.68
CA LEU A 42 17.50 15.80 -36.00
C LEU A 42 17.80 15.95 -34.52
N GLY A 43 17.89 17.18 -34.02
CA GLY A 43 18.17 17.47 -32.57
C GLY A 43 17.00 17.28 -31.61
N GLY A 44 15.81 16.90 -32.12
CA GLY A 44 14.59 16.82 -31.28
C GLY A 44 14.28 15.47 -30.68
N CYS A 45 15.01 14.41 -30.99
CA CYS A 45 14.77 13.09 -30.39
C CYS A 45 15.57 12.95 -29.09
N ARG A 46 14.93 13.23 -27.96
CA ARG A 46 15.48 12.87 -26.66
C ARG A 46 15.41 11.36 -26.50
N ILE A 47 16.56 10.70 -26.40
CA ILE A 47 16.64 9.29 -26.04
C ILE A 47 16.37 9.19 -24.54
N VAL A 48 15.19 8.70 -24.19
CA VAL A 48 14.83 8.38 -22.79
C VAL A 48 15.16 6.92 -22.50
N SER A 49 15.64 6.64 -21.29
CA SER A 49 15.83 5.26 -20.86
C SER A 49 14.48 4.53 -20.76
N GLN A 50 14.50 3.20 -20.83
CA GLN A 50 13.25 2.43 -20.66
C GLN A 50 12.61 2.70 -19.29
N GLN A 51 13.43 2.97 -18.27
CA GLN A 51 12.98 3.33 -16.94
C GLN A 51 12.28 4.71 -16.92
N GLU A 52 12.89 5.72 -17.53
CA GLU A 52 12.31 7.05 -17.66
C GLU A 52 11.01 7.04 -18.48
N LEU A 53 10.92 6.19 -19.51
CA LEU A 53 9.71 6.00 -20.29
C LEU A 53 8.60 5.30 -19.48
N ALA A 54 8.96 4.35 -18.62
CA ALA A 54 8.03 3.70 -17.70
C ALA A 54 7.50 4.69 -16.66
N ASP A 55 8.37 5.51 -16.08
CA ASP A 55 8.02 6.55 -15.10
C ASP A 55 7.15 7.66 -15.72
N LEU A 56 7.35 7.99 -16.99
CA LEU A 56 6.49 8.93 -17.72
C LEU A 56 5.09 8.34 -18.00
N LYS A 57 5.01 7.03 -18.26
CA LYS A 57 3.73 6.34 -18.49
C LYS A 57 2.97 6.04 -17.21
N SER A 58 3.69 5.81 -16.13
CA SER A 58 3.16 5.51 -14.82
C SER A 58 4.02 6.21 -13.77
N PRO A 59 3.75 7.50 -13.49
CA PRO A 59 4.53 8.25 -12.51
C PRO A 59 4.51 7.54 -11.16
N PRO A 60 5.63 7.52 -10.43
CA PRO A 60 5.70 6.88 -9.12
C PRO A 60 4.59 7.39 -8.20
N ASN A 61 3.85 6.46 -7.60
CA ASN A 61 2.77 6.83 -6.69
C ASN A 61 3.35 7.52 -5.45
N PRO A 62 2.88 8.73 -5.09
CA PRO A 62 3.42 9.51 -3.97
C PRO A 62 3.29 8.77 -2.62
N HIS A 63 2.30 7.90 -2.46
CA HIS A 63 2.15 7.07 -1.26
C HIS A 63 3.24 6.02 -1.10
N MET A 64 3.93 5.64 -2.19
CA MET A 64 5.06 4.71 -2.14
C MET A 64 6.38 5.39 -1.74
N ALA A 65 6.45 6.74 -1.84
CA ALA A 65 7.61 7.50 -1.42
C ALA A 65 7.66 7.67 0.11
N ASN A 66 8.88 7.67 0.67
CA ASN A 66 9.10 8.00 2.09
C ASN A 66 8.30 7.13 3.10
N MET A 67 8.24 5.83 2.87
CA MET A 67 7.49 4.90 3.73
C MET A 67 7.89 4.96 5.21
N ASP A 68 9.17 5.17 5.53
CA ASP A 68 9.63 5.34 6.92
C ASP A 68 8.98 6.56 7.58
N LYS A 69 8.89 7.68 6.84
CA LYS A 69 8.22 8.89 7.33
C LYS A 69 6.72 8.68 7.50
N THR A 70 6.06 8.07 6.52
CA THR A 70 4.62 7.75 6.58
C THR A 70 4.33 6.83 7.77
N TRP A 71 5.17 5.83 7.99
CA TRP A 71 5.04 4.93 9.13
C TRP A 71 5.12 5.68 10.46
N GLN A 72 6.21 6.45 10.68
CA GLN A 72 6.47 7.10 11.96
C GLN A 72 5.55 8.29 12.24
N GLN A 73 5.19 9.08 11.22
CA GLN A 73 4.47 10.33 11.40
C GLN A 73 2.96 10.24 11.16
N SER A 74 2.49 9.14 10.55
CA SER A 74 1.07 9.00 10.21
C SER A 74 0.47 7.69 10.70
N ILE A 75 1.00 6.53 10.29
CA ILE A 75 0.39 5.22 10.61
C ILE A 75 0.49 4.92 12.11
N VAL A 76 1.69 4.98 12.69
CA VAL A 76 1.89 4.68 14.13
C VAL A 76 1.11 5.67 15.01
N PRO A 77 1.17 6.99 14.81
CA PRO A 77 0.38 7.93 15.58
C PRO A 77 -1.13 7.68 15.48
N GLN A 78 -1.64 7.37 14.29
CA GLN A 78 -3.05 7.05 14.12
C GLN A 78 -3.46 5.81 14.92
N VAL A 79 -2.66 4.73 14.84
CA VAL A 79 -2.95 3.50 15.60
C VAL A 79 -2.90 3.77 17.11
N VAL A 80 -1.88 4.47 17.60
CA VAL A 80 -1.73 4.79 19.02
C VAL A 80 -2.89 5.65 19.54
N THR A 81 -3.29 6.68 18.77
CA THR A 81 -4.37 7.60 19.16
C THR A 81 -5.74 6.92 19.20
N LYS A 82 -5.99 6.00 18.27
CA LYS A 82 -7.27 5.30 18.16
C LYS A 82 -7.35 4.04 19.03
N ALA A 83 -6.21 3.53 19.52
CA ALA A 83 -6.16 2.28 20.27
C ALA A 83 -6.90 2.39 21.61
N ARG A 84 -7.76 1.41 21.88
CA ARG A 84 -8.46 1.24 23.13
C ARG A 84 -7.88 0.07 23.92
N PRO A 85 -7.91 0.09 25.27
CA PRO A 85 -7.56 -1.07 26.06
C PRO A 85 -8.38 -2.30 25.65
N ALA A 86 -7.71 -3.46 25.55
CA ALA A 86 -8.32 -4.67 25.01
C ALA A 86 -9.61 -5.09 25.72
N ALA A 87 -9.63 -5.00 27.06
CA ALA A 87 -10.81 -5.34 27.86
C ALA A 87 -12.00 -4.41 27.57
N GLU A 88 -11.73 -3.10 27.47
CA GLU A 88 -12.75 -2.10 27.15
C GLU A 88 -13.30 -2.31 25.73
N LEU A 89 -12.40 -2.48 24.77
CA LEU A 89 -12.77 -2.73 23.36
C LEU A 89 -13.62 -4.00 23.24
N MET A 90 -13.19 -5.11 23.83
CA MET A 90 -13.91 -6.37 23.76
C MET A 90 -15.27 -6.31 24.44
N SER A 91 -15.38 -5.59 25.56
CA SER A 91 -16.66 -5.35 26.24
C SER A 91 -17.61 -4.53 25.35
N ALA A 92 -17.11 -3.45 24.77
CA ALA A 92 -17.89 -2.59 23.88
C ALA A 92 -18.32 -3.33 22.59
N LEU A 93 -17.46 -4.17 22.01
CA LEU A 93 -17.79 -5.01 20.85
C LEU A 93 -18.91 -5.99 21.18
N LYS A 94 -18.84 -6.68 22.31
CA LYS A 94 -19.88 -7.64 22.74
C LYS A 94 -21.20 -6.98 23.08
N ALA A 95 -21.19 -5.71 23.47
CA ALA A 95 -22.40 -4.92 23.75
C ALA A 95 -23.02 -4.32 22.48
N ALA A 96 -22.30 -4.30 21.37
CA ALA A 96 -22.80 -3.77 20.12
C ALA A 96 -23.86 -4.69 19.51
N LYS A 97 -24.83 -4.10 18.80
CA LYS A 97 -25.90 -4.82 18.14
C LYS A 97 -25.39 -5.73 17.02
N ASP A 98 -24.48 -5.21 16.23
CA ASP A 98 -23.87 -5.85 15.06
C ASP A 98 -22.50 -5.24 14.78
N ILE A 99 -21.74 -5.86 13.86
CA ILE A 99 -20.40 -5.40 13.51
C ILE A 99 -20.40 -4.03 12.83
N ASP A 100 -21.45 -3.68 12.09
CA ASP A 100 -21.50 -2.41 11.36
C ASP A 100 -21.69 -1.23 12.31
N SER A 101 -22.54 -1.37 13.32
CA SER A 101 -22.70 -0.36 14.37
C SER A 101 -21.46 -0.25 15.25
N ALA A 102 -20.81 -1.39 15.56
CA ALA A 102 -19.52 -1.40 16.26
C ALA A 102 -18.43 -0.71 15.46
N CYS A 103 -18.36 -0.98 14.16
CA CYS A 103 -17.35 -0.40 13.28
C CYS A 103 -17.44 1.12 13.20
N LYS A 104 -18.64 1.66 13.09
CA LYS A 104 -18.89 3.11 13.04
C LYS A 104 -18.41 3.86 14.29
N THR A 105 -18.43 3.21 15.44
CA THR A 105 -18.13 3.85 16.73
C THR A 105 -16.75 3.48 17.29
N LEU A 106 -16.26 2.28 17.02
CA LEU A 106 -15.07 1.71 17.64
C LEU A 106 -13.96 1.38 16.65
N GLY A 107 -14.27 1.30 15.35
CA GLY A 107 -13.35 0.84 14.33
C GLY A 107 -13.19 1.78 13.14
N TYR A 108 -12.69 1.22 12.06
CA TYR A 108 -12.55 1.89 10.78
C TYR A 108 -12.75 0.89 9.64
N ARG A 109 -13.44 1.32 8.60
CA ARG A 109 -13.68 0.57 7.38
C ARG A 109 -13.67 1.56 6.20
N ALA A 110 -12.82 1.31 5.22
CA ALA A 110 -12.72 2.19 4.05
C ALA A 110 -13.89 2.02 3.07
N GLN A 111 -14.42 0.79 2.97
CA GLN A 111 -15.54 0.42 2.10
C GLN A 111 -16.38 -0.66 2.82
N ASP A 112 -17.67 -0.69 2.59
CA ASP A 112 -18.59 -1.59 3.29
C ASP A 112 -18.30 -3.08 3.02
N GLU A 113 -17.67 -3.40 1.89
CA GLU A 113 -17.25 -4.74 1.51
C GLU A 113 -15.98 -5.23 2.20
N ASN A 114 -15.33 -4.39 3.00
CA ASN A 114 -14.13 -4.76 3.74
C ASN A 114 -14.44 -5.19 5.18
N PRO A 115 -13.59 -5.99 5.84
CA PRO A 115 -13.70 -6.22 7.27
C PRO A 115 -13.48 -4.92 8.04
N CYS A 116 -14.08 -4.81 9.20
CA CYS A 116 -13.81 -3.69 10.09
C CYS A 116 -12.44 -3.86 10.76
N ILE A 117 -11.67 -2.78 10.82
CA ILE A 117 -10.39 -2.72 11.53
C ILE A 117 -10.60 -2.05 12.88
N PHE A 118 -10.16 -2.73 13.93
CA PHE A 118 -10.21 -2.23 15.31
C PHE A 118 -8.78 -1.97 15.79
N TYR A 119 -8.63 -0.88 16.55
CA TYR A 119 -7.36 -0.46 17.13
C TYR A 119 -7.33 -0.85 18.60
N VAL A 120 -6.32 -1.60 18.97
CA VAL A 120 -6.23 -2.20 20.31
C VAL A 120 -4.89 -1.90 20.97
N LYS A 121 -4.96 -1.69 22.27
CA LYS A 121 -3.81 -1.60 23.17
C LYS A 121 -3.89 -2.78 24.15
N VAL A 122 -2.79 -3.52 24.25
CA VAL A 122 -2.64 -4.64 25.18
C VAL A 122 -1.40 -4.43 26.03
N SER A 123 -1.51 -4.65 27.33
CA SER A 123 -0.37 -4.63 28.25
C SER A 123 -0.24 -5.99 28.93
N GLY A 124 0.92 -6.61 28.87
CA GLY A 124 1.09 -7.94 29.44
C GLY A 124 2.52 -8.43 29.47
N THR A 125 2.71 -9.59 30.05
CA THR A 125 3.99 -10.28 30.07
C THR A 125 4.08 -11.26 28.91
N VAL A 126 5.21 -11.27 28.23
CA VAL A 126 5.51 -12.20 27.14
C VAL A 126 5.69 -13.60 27.71
N SER A 127 4.72 -14.46 27.49
CA SER A 127 4.74 -15.86 27.98
C SER A 127 5.39 -16.82 26.98
N LYS A 128 5.35 -16.51 25.67
CA LYS A 128 5.93 -17.35 24.63
C LYS A 128 6.31 -16.52 23.39
N LEU A 129 7.46 -16.86 22.81
CA LEU A 129 7.86 -16.41 21.47
C LEU A 129 7.98 -17.65 20.56
N ASP A 130 7.21 -17.67 19.49
CA ASP A 130 7.30 -18.69 18.45
C ASP A 130 7.91 -18.05 17.20
N THR A 131 9.20 -18.31 17.00
CA THR A 131 10.01 -17.80 15.88
C THR A 131 10.39 -18.89 14.88
N ALA A 132 9.94 -20.13 15.11
CA ALA A 132 10.25 -21.25 14.21
C ALA A 132 9.55 -21.12 12.84
N SER A 133 8.43 -20.43 12.80
CA SER A 133 7.66 -20.15 11.59
C SER A 133 8.01 -18.79 10.98
N ARG A 134 7.90 -18.67 9.64
CA ARG A 134 7.97 -17.37 8.95
C ARG A 134 6.89 -16.39 9.42
N SER A 135 5.75 -16.90 9.89
CA SER A 135 4.68 -16.11 10.53
C SER A 135 4.77 -16.26 12.04
N GLY A 136 5.89 -15.84 12.60
CA GLY A 136 6.14 -15.95 14.05
C GLY A 136 5.11 -15.21 14.88
N LYS A 137 4.89 -15.71 16.11
CA LYS A 137 3.87 -15.20 17.03
C LYS A 137 4.47 -15.00 18.44
N MET A 138 4.03 -13.94 19.07
CA MET A 138 4.24 -13.66 20.47
C MET A 138 2.94 -13.89 21.22
N THR A 139 2.98 -14.60 22.33
CA THR A 139 1.85 -14.72 23.24
C THR A 139 2.09 -13.86 24.45
N LEU A 140 1.19 -12.93 24.72
CA LEU A 140 1.15 -12.11 25.91
C LEU A 140 0.14 -12.69 26.90
N THR A 141 0.44 -12.60 28.18
CA THR A 141 -0.55 -12.81 29.26
C THR A 141 -0.94 -11.44 29.79
N ASP A 142 -2.14 -11.02 29.42
CA ASP A 142 -2.78 -9.79 29.92
C ASP A 142 -3.70 -10.14 31.08
N ALA A 143 -3.69 -9.31 32.15
CA ALA A 143 -4.47 -9.58 33.34
C ALA A 143 -5.99 -9.50 33.11
N SER A 144 -6.44 -8.76 32.11
CA SER A 144 -7.86 -8.46 31.87
C SER A 144 -8.50 -9.37 30.82
N VAL A 145 -7.76 -9.69 29.75
CA VAL A 145 -8.28 -10.48 28.62
C VAL A 145 -7.61 -11.85 28.46
N GLY A 146 -6.63 -12.16 29.31
CA GLY A 146 -5.94 -13.44 29.31
C GLY A 146 -4.86 -13.54 28.23
N LYS A 147 -4.83 -14.66 27.51
CA LYS A 147 -3.82 -14.89 26.47
C LYS A 147 -4.14 -14.12 25.19
N VAL A 148 -3.19 -13.32 24.74
CA VAL A 148 -3.27 -12.53 23.51
C VAL A 148 -2.17 -12.95 22.56
N THR A 149 -2.51 -13.12 21.28
CA THR A 149 -1.56 -13.46 20.24
C THR A 149 -1.24 -12.23 19.39
N VAL A 150 0.06 -11.96 19.22
CA VAL A 150 0.56 -10.85 18.42
C VAL A 150 1.50 -11.40 17.33
N GLN A 151 1.35 -10.95 16.10
CA GLN A 151 2.25 -11.30 15.02
C GLN A 151 3.63 -10.65 15.24
N ILE A 152 4.70 -11.41 15.03
CA ILE A 152 6.08 -10.88 15.16
C ILE A 152 6.95 -11.10 13.92
N GLY A 153 6.43 -11.75 12.87
CA GLY A 153 7.15 -11.92 11.62
C GLY A 153 8.22 -13.02 11.64
N PRO A 154 9.13 -13.03 10.69
CA PRO A 154 9.45 -11.99 9.69
C PRO A 154 8.41 -11.71 8.60
N THR A 155 7.36 -12.52 8.49
CA THR A 155 6.26 -12.26 7.57
C THR A 155 4.98 -11.99 8.37
N LEU A 156 4.49 -10.76 8.34
CA LEU A 156 3.17 -10.42 8.87
C LEU A 156 2.10 -10.79 7.85
N ARG A 157 1.03 -11.40 8.34
CA ARG A 157 -0.10 -11.82 7.50
C ARG A 157 -1.15 -10.73 7.42
N GLY A 158 -1.78 -10.64 6.25
CA GLY A 158 -2.89 -9.73 6.01
C GLY A 158 -2.48 -8.30 5.72
N THR A 159 -3.48 -7.45 5.66
CA THR A 159 -3.38 -6.06 5.19
C THR A 159 -3.92 -5.07 6.24
N GLN A 160 -4.13 -5.53 7.47
CA GLN A 160 -4.85 -4.80 8.52
C GLN A 160 -4.24 -3.42 8.84
N LEU A 161 -2.88 -3.30 8.81
CA LEU A 161 -2.21 -2.02 9.04
C LEU A 161 -2.48 -1.03 7.90
N ARG A 162 -2.50 -1.50 6.64
CA ARG A 162 -2.88 -0.68 5.49
C ARG A 162 -4.37 -0.30 5.55
N ASP A 163 -5.22 -1.29 5.78
CA ASP A 163 -6.68 -1.13 5.75
C ASP A 163 -7.20 -0.30 6.92
N GLY A 164 -6.44 -0.27 8.02
CA GLY A 164 -6.69 0.60 9.17
C GLY A 164 -6.15 2.03 8.99
N TYR A 165 -5.29 2.29 8.03
CA TYR A 165 -4.75 3.62 7.80
C TYR A 165 -5.69 4.45 6.92
N SER A 166 -6.23 5.54 7.45
CA SER A 166 -7.20 6.40 6.75
C SER A 166 -6.57 7.41 5.77
N GLY A 167 -5.24 7.48 5.70
CA GLY A 167 -4.53 8.44 4.85
C GLY A 167 -4.22 7.95 3.44
N ALA A 168 -4.64 6.73 3.09
CA ALA A 168 -4.53 6.18 1.74
C ALA A 168 -5.62 5.13 1.49
N SER A 169 -6.21 5.17 0.32
CA SER A 169 -7.26 4.26 -0.13
C SER A 169 -6.89 3.61 -1.47
N TYR A 170 -7.65 2.61 -1.90
CA TYR A 170 -7.44 1.97 -3.21
C TYR A 170 -7.51 2.99 -4.36
N GLN A 171 -8.40 3.99 -4.27
CA GLN A 171 -8.58 5.01 -5.29
C GLN A 171 -7.33 5.86 -5.54
N ASP A 172 -6.46 5.99 -4.52
CA ASP A 172 -5.20 6.75 -4.66
C ASP A 172 -4.16 5.98 -5.50
N PHE A 173 -4.33 4.67 -5.66
CA PHE A 173 -3.44 3.80 -6.42
C PHE A 173 -4.02 3.43 -7.79
N ASN A 174 -5.32 3.15 -7.88
CA ASN A 174 -6.02 2.63 -9.06
C ASN A 174 -5.33 1.40 -9.71
N ASP A 175 -4.50 0.71 -8.96
CA ASP A 175 -3.73 -0.46 -9.35
C ASP A 175 -3.66 -1.43 -8.18
N GLN A 176 -4.20 -2.64 -8.36
CA GLN A 176 -4.28 -3.65 -7.30
C GLN A 176 -2.90 -4.19 -6.90
N VAL A 177 -1.97 -4.30 -7.85
CA VAL A 177 -0.61 -4.78 -7.57
C VAL A 177 0.12 -3.74 -6.72
N LEU A 178 0.08 -2.47 -7.14
CA LEU A 178 0.72 -1.37 -6.43
C LEU A 178 0.12 -1.17 -5.02
N PHE A 179 -1.20 -1.28 -4.88
CA PHE A 179 -1.86 -1.24 -3.57
C PHE A 179 -1.49 -2.44 -2.68
N GLY A 180 -1.28 -3.61 -3.28
CA GLY A 180 -0.73 -4.79 -2.59
C GLY A 180 0.71 -4.57 -2.13
N GLU A 181 1.56 -3.94 -2.96
CA GLU A 181 2.94 -3.59 -2.62
C GLU A 181 3.01 -2.55 -1.49
N TYR A 182 2.11 -1.58 -1.49
CA TYR A 182 1.97 -0.62 -0.39
C TYR A 182 1.74 -1.33 0.95
N SER A 183 0.86 -2.34 0.98
CA SER A 183 0.65 -3.16 2.18
C SER A 183 1.91 -3.91 2.62
N LYS A 184 2.66 -4.49 1.68
CA LYS A 184 3.93 -5.17 1.98
C LYS A 184 4.96 -4.20 2.58
N ASN A 185 5.03 -2.99 2.06
CA ASN A 185 5.92 -1.96 2.57
C ASN A 185 5.55 -1.54 4.00
N ILE A 186 4.27 -1.35 4.30
CA ILE A 186 3.78 -1.07 5.66
C ILE A 186 4.13 -2.23 6.60
N ASN A 187 3.86 -3.47 6.20
CA ASN A 187 4.20 -4.65 6.99
C ASN A 187 5.73 -4.76 7.24
N SER A 188 6.55 -4.38 6.26
CA SER A 188 8.01 -4.34 6.41
C SER A 188 8.46 -3.32 7.46
N GLN A 189 7.79 -2.16 7.56
CA GLN A 189 8.06 -1.19 8.63
C GLN A 189 7.70 -1.75 10.01
N ALA A 190 6.57 -2.44 10.11
CA ALA A 190 6.17 -3.10 11.35
C ALA A 190 7.18 -4.19 11.75
N VAL A 191 7.68 -4.99 10.82
CA VAL A 191 8.73 -5.99 11.09
C VAL A 191 10.01 -5.33 11.60
N LYS A 192 10.47 -4.23 10.99
CA LYS A 192 11.63 -3.47 11.47
C LYS A 192 11.42 -2.98 12.91
N MET A 193 10.25 -2.45 13.21
CA MET A 193 9.87 -2.01 14.57
C MET A 193 9.91 -3.17 15.56
N ILE A 194 9.34 -4.33 15.22
CA ILE A 194 9.35 -5.54 16.06
C ILE A 194 10.79 -6.00 16.35
N GLN A 195 11.64 -6.04 15.32
CA GLN A 195 13.05 -6.41 15.46
C GLN A 195 13.80 -5.42 16.36
N THR A 196 13.55 -4.13 16.21
CA THR A 196 14.16 -3.08 17.05
C THR A 196 13.71 -3.19 18.49
N ALA A 197 12.43 -3.56 18.73
CA ALA A 197 11.92 -3.78 20.09
C ALA A 197 12.62 -4.94 20.82
N ASN A 198 13.18 -5.92 20.10
CA ASN A 198 13.99 -7.02 20.64
C ASN A 198 13.38 -7.69 21.87
N VAL A 199 12.09 -7.97 21.81
CA VAL A 199 11.29 -8.51 22.94
C VAL A 199 11.72 -9.93 23.27
N LYS A 200 11.78 -10.26 24.55
CA LYS A 200 12.14 -11.58 25.08
C LYS A 200 11.01 -12.16 25.93
N THR A 201 11.02 -13.48 26.07
CA THR A 201 10.12 -14.14 27.03
C THR A 201 10.39 -13.64 28.45
N GLY A 202 9.34 -13.27 29.15
CA GLY A 202 9.38 -12.67 30.48
C GLY A 202 9.31 -11.15 30.48
N ASP A 203 9.51 -10.49 29.35
CA ASP A 203 9.40 -9.03 29.27
C ASP A 203 7.95 -8.59 29.50
N SER A 204 7.79 -7.49 30.23
CA SER A 204 6.51 -6.77 30.29
C SER A 204 6.46 -5.73 29.19
N VAL A 205 5.46 -5.81 28.33
CA VAL A 205 5.33 -4.94 27.16
C VAL A 205 3.93 -4.36 27.02
N GLU A 206 3.88 -3.22 26.37
CA GLU A 206 2.65 -2.61 25.88
C GLU A 206 2.67 -2.64 24.34
N VAL A 207 1.63 -3.20 23.73
CA VAL A 207 1.48 -3.37 22.30
C VAL A 207 0.30 -2.55 21.80
N TYR A 208 0.55 -1.68 20.86
CA TYR A 208 -0.47 -1.01 20.07
C TYR A 208 -0.54 -1.67 18.69
N GLY A 209 -1.71 -2.07 18.29
CA GLY A 209 -1.88 -2.75 17.01
C GLY A 209 -3.32 -2.73 16.53
N VAL A 210 -3.53 -3.51 15.49
CA VAL A 210 -4.85 -3.63 14.86
C VAL A 210 -5.21 -5.10 14.64
N PHE A 211 -6.51 -5.36 14.57
CA PHE A 211 -7.05 -6.61 14.06
C PHE A 211 -8.26 -6.33 13.17
N SER A 212 -8.60 -7.28 12.31
CA SER A 212 -9.78 -7.21 11.44
C SER A 212 -10.85 -8.19 11.88
N ALA A 213 -12.11 -7.81 11.72
CA ALA A 213 -13.24 -8.67 12.00
C ALA A 213 -14.39 -8.46 11.01
N TRP A 214 -15.04 -9.55 10.62
CA TRP A 214 -16.29 -9.55 9.83
C TRP A 214 -17.53 -9.60 10.72
N ASP A 215 -17.39 -10.20 11.90
CA ASP A 215 -18.42 -10.37 12.91
C ASP A 215 -17.89 -9.95 14.27
N ILE A 216 -18.78 -9.80 15.26
CA ILE A 216 -18.39 -9.51 16.64
C ILE A 216 -17.54 -10.67 17.19
N PRO A 217 -16.25 -10.45 17.48
CA PRO A 217 -15.37 -11.52 17.94
C PRO A 217 -15.69 -11.93 19.38
N GLN A 218 -15.71 -13.22 19.66
CA GLN A 218 -15.93 -13.75 21.02
C GLN A 218 -14.68 -13.66 21.90
N THR A 219 -13.52 -13.77 21.25
CA THR A 219 -12.19 -13.61 21.88
C THR A 219 -11.38 -12.61 21.09
N LEU A 220 -10.38 -11.99 21.71
CA LEU A 220 -9.52 -11.05 21.04
C LEU A 220 -8.77 -11.75 19.89
N PRO A 221 -8.94 -11.29 18.63
CA PRO A 221 -8.24 -11.85 17.48
C PRO A 221 -6.72 -11.60 17.53
N GLU A 222 -5.98 -12.26 16.62
CA GLU A 222 -4.55 -12.04 16.45
C GLU A 222 -4.27 -10.59 16.05
N ILE A 223 -3.35 -9.94 16.77
CA ILE A 223 -3.02 -8.52 16.60
C ILE A 223 -1.84 -8.39 15.64
N THR A 224 -1.95 -7.46 14.69
CA THR A 224 -0.83 -6.97 13.90
C THR A 224 -0.29 -5.70 14.56
N PRO A 225 0.93 -5.71 15.12
CA PRO A 225 1.42 -4.60 15.92
C PRO A 225 1.92 -3.44 15.05
N ALA A 226 1.66 -2.21 15.49
CA ALA A 226 2.23 -0.98 14.94
C ALA A 226 3.28 -0.35 15.88
N LYS A 227 3.20 -0.64 17.19
CA LYS A 227 4.16 -0.17 18.18
C LYS A 227 4.25 -1.16 19.35
N ILE A 228 5.46 -1.39 19.81
CA ILE A 228 5.75 -2.17 21.03
C ILE A 228 6.63 -1.31 21.94
N ILE A 229 6.27 -1.25 23.21
CA ILE A 229 7.00 -0.50 24.26
C ILE A 229 7.27 -1.47 25.41
N HIS A 230 8.49 -1.51 25.92
CA HIS A 230 8.80 -2.21 27.17
C HIS A 230 8.20 -1.45 28.36
N ALA A 231 7.42 -2.12 29.18
CA ALA A 231 6.89 -1.54 30.41
C ALA A 231 8.07 -1.41 31.41
N GLY A 232 8.43 -0.17 31.72
CA GLY A 232 9.57 0.12 32.60
C GLY A 232 10.84 0.59 31.89
N GLY A 233 10.84 0.75 30.57
CA GLY A 233 11.90 1.42 29.84
C GLY A 233 11.62 2.92 29.73
N GLN A 234 12.49 3.71 30.32
CA GLN A 234 12.66 5.14 30.01
C GLN A 234 13.28 5.28 28.62
#